data_ac094c550b1097456a7092a75acfeb9f
#
_entry.id   ac094c550b1097456a7092a75acfeb9f
#
_cell.length_a   1.000
_cell.length_b   1.000
_cell.length_c   1.000
_cell.angle_alpha   90.00
_cell.angle_beta   90.00
_cell.angle_gamma   90.00
#
_symmetry.space_group_name_H-M   'P 1'
#
loop_
_entity.id
_entity.type
_entity.pdbx_description
1 polymer ?
#
loop_
_entity_poly.entity_id
_entity_poly.type
_entity_poly.pdbx_seq_one_letter_code
_entity_poly.pdbx_strand_id
1 'polypeptide(L)'
;MKRLKATKIGFATLILTVTGCYSLPERDCATYRTGSFEFVSVVNGDTLRSTFERFDDYEIDFYEGKTDTSSVKWINDCEFVLRNQHPKSISEQQAVHIKILSTDNRGYYFEYGVLKDSKRIKGYARALK
;
A
#
# COMPACT_ATOMS: atom_id res chain seq x y z
N MET A 1 -71.36 -36.00 5.20
CA MET A 1 -69.94 -35.89 5.56
C MET A 1 -69.26 -34.96 4.56
N LYS A 2 -68.92 -33.78 4.97
CA LYS A 2 -68.20 -32.81 4.12
C LYS A 2 -66.69 -33.02 4.29
N ARG A 3 -66.00 -33.39 3.20
CA ARG A 3 -64.56 -33.50 3.22
C ARG A 3 -63.95 -32.10 3.13
N LEU A 4 -63.23 -31.71 4.15
CA LEU A 4 -62.39 -30.49 4.12
C LEU A 4 -61.20 -30.76 3.18
N LYS A 5 -61.10 -29.99 2.11
CA LYS A 5 -59.90 -29.96 1.25
C LYS A 5 -58.85 -29.10 1.95
N ALA A 6 -57.78 -29.75 2.37
CA ALA A 6 -56.61 -29.05 2.88
C ALA A 6 -55.88 -28.37 1.69
N THR A 7 -55.95 -27.04 1.68
CA THR A 7 -55.18 -26.21 0.73
C THR A 7 -53.74 -26.13 1.25
N LYS A 8 -52.82 -26.78 0.52
CA LYS A 8 -51.40 -26.65 0.80
C LYS A 8 -50.94 -25.28 0.32
N ILE A 9 -50.76 -24.36 1.28
CA ILE A 9 -50.08 -23.06 1.01
C ILE A 9 -48.60 -23.35 0.94
N GLY A 10 -48.07 -23.34 -0.25
CA GLY A 10 -46.64 -23.41 -0.49
C GLY A 10 -45.97 -22.11 -0.08
N PHE A 11 -45.22 -22.16 0.99
CA PHE A 11 -44.39 -21.04 1.45
C PHE A 11 -43.15 -20.99 0.52
N ALA A 12 -43.20 -20.16 -0.51
CA ALA A 12 -42.05 -19.88 -1.36
C ALA A 12 -41.09 -18.98 -0.59
N THR A 13 -40.07 -19.60 -0.01
CA THR A 13 -38.96 -18.86 0.65
C THR A 13 -38.13 -18.20 -0.43
N LEU A 14 -38.31 -16.90 -0.64
CA LEU A 14 -37.50 -16.06 -1.51
C LEU A 14 -36.14 -15.86 -0.83
N ILE A 15 -35.14 -16.63 -1.23
CA ILE A 15 -33.74 -16.45 -0.81
C ILE A 15 -33.18 -15.24 -1.56
N LEU A 16 -33.13 -14.08 -0.90
CA LEU A 16 -32.38 -12.93 -1.38
C LEU A 16 -30.88 -13.24 -1.24
N THR A 17 -30.25 -13.64 -2.31
CA THR A 17 -28.78 -13.70 -2.39
C THR A 17 -28.23 -12.27 -2.51
N VAL A 18 -27.78 -11.72 -1.40
CA VAL A 18 -27.03 -10.45 -1.40
C VAL A 18 -25.64 -10.75 -1.98
N THR A 19 -25.48 -10.58 -3.27
CA THR A 19 -24.16 -10.55 -3.90
C THR A 19 -23.52 -9.21 -3.56
N GLY A 20 -22.79 -9.15 -2.44
CA GLY A 20 -21.96 -8.01 -2.12
C GLY A 20 -20.88 -7.88 -3.20
N CYS A 21 -20.94 -6.83 -4.01
CA CYS A 21 -19.83 -6.48 -4.89
C CYS A 21 -18.64 -6.06 -4.03
N TYR A 22 -17.70 -6.98 -3.82
CA TYR A 22 -16.42 -6.67 -3.21
C TYR A 22 -15.55 -5.99 -4.28
N SER A 23 -15.51 -4.67 -4.28
CA SER A 23 -14.59 -3.93 -5.14
C SER A 23 -13.18 -3.99 -4.53
N LEU A 24 -12.22 -4.48 -5.29
CA LEU A 24 -10.81 -4.40 -4.92
C LEU A 24 -10.40 -2.92 -4.83
N PRO A 25 -9.52 -2.56 -3.88
CA PRO A 25 -9.01 -1.20 -3.79
C PRO A 25 -8.29 -0.82 -5.10
N GLU A 26 -8.48 0.43 -5.52
CA GLU A 26 -7.82 0.97 -6.70
C GLU A 26 -6.29 0.92 -6.54
N ARG A 27 -5.58 0.52 -7.59
CA ARG A 27 -4.11 0.42 -7.62
C ARG A 27 -3.56 0.93 -8.93
N ASP A 28 -3.59 2.26 -9.10
CA ASP A 28 -2.91 2.94 -10.20
C ASP A 28 -1.46 3.26 -9.81
N CYS A 29 -0.63 2.23 -9.76
CA CYS A 29 0.76 2.36 -9.33
C CYS A 29 1.62 3.14 -10.34
N ALA A 30 1.26 3.12 -11.62
CA ALA A 30 2.00 3.79 -12.68
C ALA A 30 2.05 5.31 -12.46
N THR A 31 0.97 5.90 -11.99
CA THR A 31 0.89 7.34 -11.68
C THR A 31 1.88 7.76 -10.59
N TYR A 32 2.22 6.85 -9.67
CA TYR A 32 3.12 7.12 -8.54
C TYR A 32 4.51 6.50 -8.69
N ARG A 33 4.87 6.08 -9.90
CA ARG A 33 6.19 5.48 -10.16
C ARG A 33 7.33 6.47 -9.96
N THR A 34 7.14 7.71 -10.38
CA THR A 34 8.07 8.83 -10.21
C THR A 34 7.37 10.02 -9.60
N GLY A 35 8.11 10.96 -9.03
CA GLY A 35 7.59 12.20 -8.46
C GLY A 35 8.17 12.53 -7.11
N SER A 36 7.64 13.60 -6.52
CA SER A 36 8.00 14.07 -5.18
C SER A 36 6.89 13.72 -4.20
N PHE A 37 7.27 13.23 -3.04
CA PHE A 37 6.33 12.69 -2.04
C PHE A 37 6.71 13.13 -0.63
N GLU A 38 5.70 13.18 0.24
CA GLU A 38 5.86 13.29 1.67
C GLU A 38 5.39 11.99 2.34
N PHE A 39 6.23 11.43 3.18
CA PHE A 39 5.90 10.30 4.04
C PHE A 39 5.80 10.76 5.48
N VAL A 40 4.72 10.37 6.14
CA VAL A 40 4.48 10.63 7.55
C VAL A 40 4.37 9.30 8.28
N SER A 41 5.19 9.12 9.29
CA SER A 41 5.12 7.97 10.19
C SER A 41 4.98 8.41 11.64
N VAL A 42 4.39 7.57 12.47
CA VAL A 42 4.31 7.79 13.91
C VAL A 42 5.14 6.71 14.59
N VAL A 43 6.18 7.13 15.30
CA VAL A 43 7.09 6.25 16.03
C VAL A 43 7.11 6.69 17.50
N ASN A 44 6.71 5.80 18.41
CA ASN A 44 6.67 6.08 19.86
C ASN A 44 5.88 7.35 20.25
N GLY A 45 4.81 7.68 19.49
CA GLY A 45 3.99 8.86 19.72
C GLY A 45 4.50 10.14 19.04
N ASP A 46 5.70 10.13 18.49
CA ASP A 46 6.26 11.24 17.72
C ASP A 46 5.93 11.11 16.24
N THR A 47 5.52 12.22 15.63
CA THR A 47 5.26 12.30 14.20
C THR A 47 6.56 12.64 13.47
N LEU A 48 7.04 11.71 12.68
CA LEU A 48 8.20 11.91 11.82
C LEU A 48 7.73 12.21 10.39
N ARG A 49 8.33 13.23 9.78
CA ARG A 49 8.07 13.60 8.39
C ARG A 49 9.35 13.49 7.59
N SER A 50 9.28 12.84 6.47
CA SER A 50 10.33 12.83 5.46
C SER A 50 9.75 13.14 4.10
N THR A 51 10.55 13.71 3.24
CA THR A 51 10.21 13.88 1.83
C THR A 51 11.16 13.06 0.99
N PHE A 52 10.70 12.61 -0.16
CA PHE A 52 11.55 11.92 -1.09
C PHE A 52 11.16 12.26 -2.53
N GLU A 53 12.14 12.19 -3.39
CA GLU A 53 11.97 12.38 -4.83
C GLU A 53 12.41 11.11 -5.54
N ARG A 54 11.47 10.49 -6.27
CA ARG A 54 11.71 9.23 -6.96
C ARG A 54 11.79 9.45 -8.46
N PHE A 55 12.84 8.90 -9.03
CA PHE A 55 13.10 8.79 -10.45
C PHE A 55 12.93 7.33 -10.88
N ASP A 56 13.19 7.01 -12.14
CA ASP A 56 12.98 5.66 -12.65
C ASP A 56 13.81 4.58 -11.95
N ASP A 57 15.06 4.88 -11.61
CA ASP A 57 16.03 3.92 -11.09
C ASP A 57 16.72 4.32 -9.79
N TYR A 58 16.36 5.51 -9.24
CA TYR A 58 16.86 5.95 -7.94
C TYR A 58 15.85 6.82 -7.21
N GLU A 59 16.05 6.97 -5.90
CA GLU A 59 15.24 7.80 -5.00
C GLU A 59 16.18 8.59 -4.08
N ILE A 60 15.85 9.84 -3.85
CA ILE A 60 16.56 10.72 -2.93
C ILE A 60 15.64 11.00 -1.75
N ASP A 61 16.05 10.63 -0.55
CA ASP A 61 15.35 10.86 0.69
C ASP A 61 15.91 12.06 1.42
N PHE A 62 15.03 12.90 1.96
CA PHE A 62 15.36 14.07 2.76
C PHE A 62 14.74 13.92 4.13
N TYR A 63 15.57 13.81 5.15
CA TYR A 63 15.15 13.65 6.53
C TYR A 63 16.10 14.37 7.47
N GLU A 64 15.56 15.26 8.32
CA GLU A 64 16.32 16.03 9.32
C GLU A 64 17.60 16.71 8.76
N GLY A 65 17.47 17.33 7.59
CA GLY A 65 18.59 18.01 6.91
C GLY A 65 19.63 17.08 6.30
N LYS A 66 19.39 15.76 6.33
CA LYS A 66 20.25 14.75 5.68
C LYS A 66 19.61 14.28 4.38
N THR A 67 20.48 13.90 3.46
CA THR A 67 20.09 13.37 2.15
C THR A 67 20.70 12.01 1.97
N ASP A 68 19.87 11.02 1.66
CA ASP A 68 20.29 9.67 1.29
C ASP A 68 19.79 9.32 -0.11
N THR A 69 20.60 8.60 -0.87
CA THR A 69 20.23 8.13 -2.20
C THR A 69 20.18 6.61 -2.22
N SER A 70 19.07 6.09 -2.74
CA SER A 70 18.86 4.66 -2.92
C SER A 70 18.63 4.32 -4.38
N SER A 71 19.11 3.17 -4.82
CA SER A 71 18.68 2.60 -6.10
C SER A 71 17.26 2.07 -5.99
N VAL A 72 16.47 2.21 -7.05
CA VAL A 72 15.10 1.69 -7.16
C VAL A 72 15.08 0.58 -8.20
N LYS A 73 14.63 -0.60 -7.81
CA LYS A 73 14.42 -1.71 -8.73
C LYS A 73 12.98 -2.19 -8.65
N TRP A 74 12.20 -1.94 -9.68
CA TRP A 74 10.83 -2.42 -9.81
C TRP A 74 10.80 -3.92 -10.08
N ILE A 75 10.03 -4.66 -9.26
CA ILE A 75 9.77 -6.09 -9.41
C ILE A 75 8.56 -6.30 -10.32
N ASN A 76 7.54 -5.46 -10.12
CA ASN A 76 6.32 -5.36 -10.93
C ASN A 76 5.78 -3.93 -10.85
N ASP A 77 4.59 -3.67 -11.37
CA ASP A 77 4.03 -2.32 -11.45
C ASP A 77 3.79 -1.66 -10.07
N CYS A 78 3.63 -2.47 -9.01
CA CYS A 78 3.29 -2.00 -7.67
C CYS A 78 4.29 -2.38 -6.58
N GLU A 79 5.40 -3.02 -6.95
CA GLU A 79 6.40 -3.46 -5.97
C GLU A 79 7.81 -3.12 -6.44
N PHE A 80 8.63 -2.62 -5.52
CA PHE A 80 10.03 -2.29 -5.81
C PHE A 80 10.92 -2.48 -4.59
N VAL A 81 12.21 -2.52 -4.83
CA VAL A 81 13.26 -2.68 -3.82
C VAL A 81 14.16 -1.45 -3.83
N LEU A 82 14.37 -0.90 -2.63
CA LEU A 82 15.33 0.17 -2.38
C LEU A 82 16.63 -0.40 -1.80
N ARG A 83 17.76 0.11 -2.27
CA ARG A 83 19.08 -0.15 -1.69
C ARG A 83 19.84 1.15 -1.54
N ASN A 84 20.24 1.48 -0.30
CA ASN A 84 21.07 2.64 -0.03
C ASN A 84 22.39 2.53 -0.80
N GLN A 85 22.75 3.59 -1.52
CA GLN A 85 23.98 3.61 -2.33
C GLN A 85 25.25 3.89 -1.49
N HIS A 86 25.09 4.55 -0.33
CA HIS A 86 26.20 4.92 0.54
C HIS A 86 25.89 4.55 2.01
N PRO A 87 25.70 3.25 2.31
CA PRO A 87 25.30 2.84 3.65
C PRO A 87 26.41 3.11 4.67
N LYS A 88 26.03 3.67 5.81
CA LYS A 88 26.92 4.00 6.93
C LYS A 88 26.87 2.96 8.05
N SER A 89 25.92 2.03 8.00
CA SER A 89 25.72 0.98 8.99
C SER A 89 25.31 -0.35 8.32
N ILE A 90 25.41 -1.45 9.07
CA ILE A 90 24.97 -2.76 8.60
C ILE A 90 23.46 -2.77 8.30
N SER A 91 22.66 -2.06 9.11
CA SER A 91 21.21 -1.96 8.88
C SER A 91 20.88 -1.23 7.58
N GLU A 92 21.63 -0.18 7.22
CA GLU A 92 21.44 0.56 5.98
C GLU A 92 21.87 -0.21 4.72
N GLN A 93 22.67 -1.29 4.88
CA GLN A 93 23.05 -2.18 3.77
C GLN A 93 21.91 -3.13 3.38
N GLN A 94 20.88 -3.26 4.23
CA GLN A 94 19.77 -4.15 3.96
C GLN A 94 18.84 -3.53 2.92
N ALA A 95 18.41 -4.36 1.96
CA ALA A 95 17.43 -3.95 0.98
C ALA A 95 16.05 -3.83 1.63
N VAL A 96 15.31 -2.79 1.26
CA VAL A 96 13.94 -2.54 1.71
C VAL A 96 12.98 -2.85 0.56
N HIS A 97 12.04 -3.74 0.80
CA HIS A 97 10.95 -4.04 -0.12
C HIS A 97 9.76 -3.11 0.16
N ILE A 98 9.24 -2.51 -0.88
CA ILE A 98 8.07 -1.64 -0.85
C ILE A 98 6.98 -2.27 -1.72
N LYS A 99 5.75 -2.33 -1.18
CA LYS A 99 4.57 -2.78 -1.91
C LYS A 99 3.46 -1.76 -1.80
N ILE A 100 3.02 -1.22 -2.92
CA ILE A 100 1.85 -0.33 -2.98
C ILE A 100 0.60 -1.18 -2.82
N LEU A 101 -0.21 -0.87 -1.81
CA LEU A 101 -1.43 -1.60 -1.46
C LEU A 101 -2.66 -1.04 -2.16
N SER A 102 -2.76 0.29 -2.23
CA SER A 102 -3.84 1.02 -2.89
C SER A 102 -3.40 2.44 -3.22
N THR A 103 -4.09 3.05 -4.16
CA THR A 103 -3.85 4.45 -4.56
C THR A 103 -5.13 5.26 -4.42
N ASP A 104 -4.98 6.56 -4.23
CA ASP A 104 -6.04 7.55 -4.29
C ASP A 104 -5.60 8.77 -5.12
N ASN A 105 -6.39 9.83 -5.19
CA ASN A 105 -6.07 11.02 -5.96
C ASN A 105 -4.98 11.92 -5.35
N ARG A 106 -4.44 11.58 -4.19
CA ARG A 106 -3.43 12.36 -3.45
C ARG A 106 -2.14 11.60 -3.22
N GLY A 107 -2.14 10.27 -3.34
CA GLY A 107 -0.98 9.46 -3.04
C GLY A 107 -1.29 7.96 -2.99
N TYR A 108 -0.52 7.23 -2.21
CA TYR A 108 -0.67 5.79 -2.12
C TYR A 108 -0.39 5.25 -0.72
N TYR A 109 -1.11 4.20 -0.37
CA TYR A 109 -0.85 3.37 0.81
C TYR A 109 0.12 2.27 0.43
N PHE A 110 1.09 2.01 1.29
CA PHE A 110 2.10 0.99 1.06
C PHE A 110 2.47 0.25 2.34
N GLU A 111 3.09 -0.88 2.16
CA GLU A 111 3.82 -1.58 3.22
C GLU A 111 5.29 -1.69 2.83
N TYR A 112 6.14 -1.68 3.83
CA TYR A 112 7.58 -1.80 3.64
C TYR A 112 8.23 -2.62 4.75
N GLY A 113 9.39 -3.16 4.46
CA GLY A 113 10.20 -3.91 5.40
C GLY A 113 11.48 -4.40 4.76
N VAL A 114 12.40 -4.90 5.58
CA VAL A 114 13.63 -5.53 5.08
C VAL A 114 13.27 -6.72 4.21
N LEU A 115 13.90 -6.82 3.04
CA LEU A 115 13.56 -7.81 2.01
C LEU A 115 13.56 -9.27 2.55
N LYS A 116 14.48 -9.57 3.46
CA LYS A 116 14.63 -10.92 4.06
C LYS A 116 13.82 -11.13 5.33
N ASP A 117 13.14 -10.10 5.84
CA ASP A 117 12.34 -10.16 7.05
C ASP A 117 10.86 -10.32 6.70
N SER A 118 10.09 -10.95 7.58
CA SER A 118 8.63 -11.05 7.47
C SER A 118 7.89 -9.83 8.03
N LYS A 119 8.55 -9.01 8.86
CA LYS A 119 7.94 -7.81 9.46
C LYS A 119 7.64 -6.76 8.39
N ARG A 120 6.40 -6.28 8.36
CA ARG A 120 5.95 -5.20 7.47
C ARG A 120 5.35 -4.07 8.28
N ILE A 121 5.67 -2.85 7.86
CA ILE A 121 5.15 -1.60 8.41
C ILE A 121 4.36 -0.93 7.31
N LYS A 122 3.20 -0.37 7.65
CA LYS A 122 2.33 0.34 6.71
C LYS A 122 2.54 1.83 6.81
N GLY A 123 2.41 2.51 5.69
CA GLY A 123 2.52 3.95 5.59
C GLY A 123 1.68 4.51 4.46
N TYR A 124 1.62 5.82 4.40
CA TYR A 124 1.01 6.58 3.32
C TYR A 124 2.00 7.61 2.78
N ALA A 125 2.17 7.64 1.47
CA ALA A 125 2.97 8.63 0.78
C ALA A 125 2.04 9.58 0.02
N ARG A 126 2.11 10.85 0.38
CA ARG A 126 1.35 11.91 -0.26
C ARG A 126 2.18 12.53 -1.39
N ALA A 127 1.62 12.60 -2.60
CA ALA A 127 2.27 13.28 -3.70
C ALA A 127 2.32 14.81 -3.43
N LEU A 128 3.48 15.39 -3.65
CA LEU A 128 3.71 16.82 -3.61
C LEU A 128 3.54 17.40 -5.03
N LYS A 129 2.89 18.53 -5.11
CA LYS A 129 2.68 19.24 -6.38
C LYS A 129 3.91 20.07 -6.74
#